data_8cc8a6c1380b41ffd1423d38fd3ce3f2
#
_entry.id   8cc8a6c1380b41ffd1423d38fd3ce3f2
#
_cell.length_a   1.000
_cell.length_b   1.000
_cell.length_c   1.000
_cell.angle_alpha   90.00
_cell.angle_beta   90.00
_cell.angle_gamma   90.00
#
_symmetry.space_group_name_H-M   'P 1'
#
loop_
_entity.id
_entity.type
_entity.pdbx_description
1 polymer ?
#
loop_
_entity_poly.entity_id
_entity_poly.type
_entity_poly.pdbx_seq_one_letter_code
_entity_poly.pdbx_strand_id
1 'polypeptide(L)'
;VPDAPELQFGANISKGRSGEPTLVTGRVLGIDDTPIANAKLDVWQASAEGLYDVQEIERFPDMNLRGIFHTDSEGQFGFCTEKPASYPVPTDGPVGVMLKALGRHAMRPAHIHFMVSAEQHQPLTTHLFVRGDPYLESDAVQAVKDSLIVDFKQLDDPVEAEQFGISSPYFRVNEDFRLAS
;
A
#
# COMPACT_ATOMS: atom_id res chain seq x y z
N VAL A 1 -1.91 -11.21 -4.19
CA VAL A 1 -0.75 -12.08 -3.89
C VAL A 1 -1.29 -13.45 -3.50
N PRO A 2 -0.92 -14.54 -4.21
CA PRO A 2 -1.33 -15.87 -3.80
C PRO A 2 -0.95 -16.10 -2.34
N ASP A 3 -1.87 -16.71 -1.57
CA ASP A 3 -1.67 -17.10 -0.17
C ASP A 3 -1.55 -15.96 0.86
N ALA A 4 -1.79 -14.69 0.48
CA ALA A 4 -1.88 -13.62 1.47
C ALA A 4 -3.05 -13.88 2.44
N PRO A 5 -2.89 -13.61 3.75
CA PRO A 5 -3.94 -13.90 4.73
C PRO A 5 -5.16 -12.99 4.53
N GLU A 6 -6.35 -13.57 4.65
CA GLU A 6 -7.58 -12.78 4.79
C GLU A 6 -7.67 -12.22 6.21
N LEU A 7 -7.87 -10.91 6.30
CA LEU A 7 -7.82 -10.17 7.55
C LEU A 7 -9.09 -9.33 7.76
N GLN A 8 -9.38 -9.05 9.02
CA GLN A 8 -10.51 -8.21 9.41
C GLN A 8 -10.16 -6.72 9.28
N PHE A 9 -11.18 -5.89 9.17
CA PHE A 9 -11.04 -4.43 9.23
C PHE A 9 -10.17 -4.00 10.41
N GLY A 10 -9.20 -3.11 10.17
CA GLY A 10 -8.29 -2.60 11.17
C GLY A 10 -7.09 -3.50 11.51
N ALA A 11 -7.03 -4.73 10.98
CA ALA A 11 -5.90 -5.61 11.24
C ALA A 11 -4.57 -5.01 10.77
N ASN A 12 -3.48 -5.31 11.50
CA ASN A 12 -2.14 -4.83 11.18
C ASN A 12 -1.39 -5.84 10.30
N ILE A 13 -0.99 -5.42 9.10
CA ILE A 13 -0.20 -6.24 8.17
C ILE A 13 1.31 -6.17 8.47
N SER A 14 1.78 -5.19 9.25
CA SER A 14 3.17 -5.10 9.68
C SER A 14 3.41 -6.03 10.87
N LYS A 15 3.96 -7.21 10.60
CA LYS A 15 4.28 -8.21 11.63
C LYS A 15 5.58 -7.88 12.37
N GLY A 16 6.50 -7.14 11.75
CA GLY A 16 7.77 -6.72 12.33
C GLY A 16 7.69 -5.43 13.16
N ARG A 17 6.72 -4.58 12.92
CA ARG A 17 6.46 -3.31 13.62
C ARG A 17 7.69 -2.40 13.79
N SER A 18 8.56 -2.35 12.78
CA SER A 18 9.81 -1.58 12.84
C SER A 18 9.70 -0.16 12.31
N GLY A 19 8.66 0.12 11.52
CA GLY A 19 8.44 1.42 10.90
C GLY A 19 7.44 2.32 11.64
N GLU A 20 7.22 3.51 11.10
CA GLU A 20 6.26 4.47 11.61
C GLU A 20 4.83 3.93 11.41
N PRO A 21 4.01 3.83 12.49
CA PRO A 21 2.66 3.30 12.41
C PRO A 21 1.82 4.07 11.41
N THR A 22 1.05 3.36 10.61
CA THR A 22 0.20 3.96 9.58
C THR A 22 -1.16 3.28 9.58
N LEU A 23 -2.22 4.09 9.63
CA LEU A 23 -3.61 3.68 9.44
C LEU A 23 -4.05 4.08 8.02
N VAL A 24 -4.48 3.09 7.26
CA VAL A 24 -5.02 3.28 5.90
C VAL A 24 -6.50 2.96 5.93
N THR A 25 -7.33 3.89 5.48
CA THR A 25 -8.78 3.74 5.39
C THR A 25 -9.29 4.28 4.06
N GLY A 26 -10.50 3.90 3.68
CA GLY A 26 -11.15 4.41 2.49
C GLY A 26 -12.38 3.58 2.14
N ARG A 27 -12.92 3.82 0.96
CA ARG A 27 -14.07 3.08 0.43
C ARG A 27 -13.79 2.57 -0.98
N VAL A 28 -14.47 1.50 -1.35
CA VAL A 28 -14.59 1.07 -2.73
C VAL A 28 -15.97 1.43 -3.23
N LEU A 29 -16.02 2.19 -4.30
CA LEU A 29 -17.21 2.78 -4.87
C LEU A 29 -17.35 2.40 -6.34
N GLY A 30 -18.55 2.40 -6.87
CA GLY A 30 -18.81 2.48 -8.30
C GLY A 30 -18.44 3.85 -8.86
N ILE A 31 -18.42 3.98 -10.18
CA ILE A 31 -18.19 5.28 -10.86
C ILE A 31 -19.32 6.31 -10.60
N ASP A 32 -20.46 5.84 -10.10
CA ASP A 32 -21.63 6.62 -9.69
C ASP A 32 -21.62 6.95 -8.17
N ASP A 33 -20.50 6.73 -7.50
CA ASP A 33 -20.29 6.89 -6.05
C ASP A 33 -21.14 5.93 -5.17
N THR A 34 -21.75 4.88 -5.74
CA THR A 34 -22.43 3.86 -4.94
C THR A 34 -21.42 2.97 -4.20
N PRO A 35 -21.62 2.68 -2.90
CA PRO A 35 -20.74 1.77 -2.16
C PRO A 35 -20.75 0.35 -2.75
N ILE A 36 -19.57 -0.26 -2.85
CA ILE A 36 -19.43 -1.66 -3.26
C ILE A 36 -19.10 -2.51 -2.03
N ALA A 37 -20.08 -3.28 -1.57
CA ALA A 37 -19.91 -4.23 -0.48
C ALA A 37 -19.12 -5.47 -0.94
N ASN A 38 -18.38 -6.07 -0.01
CA ASN A 38 -17.59 -7.28 -0.23
C ASN A 38 -16.59 -7.18 -1.41
N ALA A 39 -16.14 -5.94 -1.74
CA ALA A 39 -15.03 -5.77 -2.65
C ALA A 39 -13.74 -6.29 -1.99
N LYS A 40 -12.98 -7.09 -2.73
CA LYS A 40 -11.71 -7.66 -2.28
C LYS A 40 -10.57 -6.69 -2.57
N LEU A 41 -9.79 -6.37 -1.55
CA LEU A 41 -8.55 -5.60 -1.65
C LEU A 41 -7.37 -6.52 -1.30
N ASP A 42 -6.53 -6.83 -2.26
CA ASP A 42 -5.23 -7.48 -2.05
C ASP A 42 -4.17 -6.38 -1.92
N VAL A 43 -3.54 -6.29 -0.75
CA VAL A 43 -2.63 -5.20 -0.38
C VAL A 43 -1.24 -5.73 -0.11
N TRP A 44 -0.21 -5.04 -0.63
CA TRP A 44 1.18 -5.32 -0.26
C TRP A 44 2.07 -4.08 -0.41
N GLN A 45 3.16 -4.05 0.32
CA GLN A 45 4.14 -2.98 0.29
C GLN A 45 5.54 -3.46 0.68
N ALA A 46 6.55 -2.63 0.41
CA ALA A 46 7.86 -2.76 1.01
C ALA A 46 7.85 -2.24 2.46
N SER A 47 8.77 -2.74 3.28
CA SER A 47 8.97 -2.29 4.66
C SER A 47 9.48 -0.85 4.73
N ALA A 48 9.54 -0.28 5.94
CA ALA A 48 10.19 1.00 6.23
C ALA A 48 11.69 1.03 5.84
N GLU A 49 12.29 -0.12 5.56
CA GLU A 49 13.68 -0.27 5.08
C GLU A 49 13.75 -0.47 3.56
N GLY A 50 12.61 -0.48 2.86
CA GLY A 50 12.55 -0.68 1.41
C GLY A 50 12.74 -2.14 0.95
N LEU A 51 12.42 -3.11 1.81
CA LEU A 51 12.56 -4.54 1.53
C LEU A 51 11.21 -5.26 1.54
N TYR A 52 11.07 -6.25 0.68
CA TYR A 52 9.96 -7.19 0.72
C TYR A 52 10.33 -8.43 1.56
N ASP A 53 9.33 -9.07 2.15
CA ASP A 53 9.48 -10.30 2.95
C ASP A 53 10.24 -11.42 2.21
N VAL A 54 9.99 -11.59 0.92
CA VAL A 54 10.64 -12.59 0.06
C VAL A 54 12.12 -12.32 -0.20
N GLN A 55 12.62 -11.12 0.10
CA GLN A 55 14.04 -10.75 -0.09
C GLN A 55 14.89 -11.12 1.13
N GLU A 56 14.28 -11.17 2.32
CA GLU A 56 14.96 -11.37 3.60
C GLU A 56 14.16 -12.36 4.47
N ILE A 57 13.98 -13.60 3.98
CA ILE A 57 13.12 -14.63 4.56
C ILE A 57 13.47 -14.95 6.03
N GLU A 58 14.75 -14.87 6.39
CA GLU A 58 15.19 -15.10 7.76
C GLU A 58 14.87 -13.93 8.71
N ARG A 59 14.67 -12.74 8.16
CA ARG A 59 14.49 -11.50 8.90
C ARG A 59 13.03 -11.12 9.08
N PHE A 60 12.23 -11.32 8.05
CA PHE A 60 10.81 -10.98 8.07
C PHE A 60 9.94 -12.23 8.24
N PRO A 61 8.88 -12.13 9.05
CA PRO A 61 7.85 -13.17 9.08
C PRO A 61 7.24 -13.38 7.69
N ASP A 62 6.84 -14.61 7.42
CA ASP A 62 6.14 -14.95 6.18
C ASP A 62 4.89 -14.09 5.99
N MET A 63 4.64 -13.64 4.75
CA MET A 63 3.56 -12.72 4.40
C MET A 63 3.55 -11.41 5.22
N ASN A 64 4.73 -10.89 5.58
CA ASN A 64 4.84 -9.57 6.21
C ASN A 64 4.45 -8.47 5.22
N LEU A 65 3.69 -7.49 5.70
CA LEU A 65 3.19 -6.36 4.89
C LEU A 65 2.34 -6.78 3.69
N ARG A 66 1.57 -7.88 3.87
CA ARG A 66 0.61 -8.42 2.92
C ARG A 66 -0.70 -8.76 3.62
N GLY A 67 -1.81 -8.51 2.96
CA GLY A 67 -3.13 -8.88 3.48
C GLY A 67 -4.22 -8.76 2.44
N ILE A 68 -5.29 -9.52 2.65
CA ILE A 68 -6.52 -9.44 1.87
C ILE A 68 -7.60 -8.91 2.80
N PHE A 69 -8.31 -7.89 2.36
CA PHE A 69 -9.42 -7.27 3.07
C PHE A 69 -10.68 -7.30 2.20
N HIS A 70 -11.84 -7.24 2.86
CA HIS A 70 -13.12 -7.10 2.21
C HIS A 70 -13.84 -5.88 2.75
N THR A 71 -14.51 -5.14 1.86
CA THR A 71 -15.31 -3.99 2.26
C THR A 71 -16.59 -4.42 2.98
N ASP A 72 -17.05 -3.57 3.88
CA ASP A 72 -18.34 -3.71 4.55
C ASP A 72 -19.52 -3.28 3.64
N SER A 73 -20.75 -3.21 4.19
CA SER A 73 -21.95 -2.78 3.47
C SER A 73 -21.90 -1.35 2.94
N GLU A 74 -21.07 -0.49 3.53
CA GLU A 74 -20.87 0.90 3.15
C GLU A 74 -19.65 1.07 2.25
N GLY A 75 -19.08 -0.04 1.76
CA GLY A 75 -17.90 -0.06 0.93
C GLY A 75 -16.60 0.27 1.67
N GLN A 76 -16.60 0.35 3.00
CA GLN A 76 -15.46 0.77 3.80
C GLN A 76 -14.43 -0.35 3.94
N PHE A 77 -13.15 0.02 3.85
CA PHE A 77 -12.01 -0.82 4.21
C PHE A 77 -11.07 -0.07 5.15
N GLY A 78 -10.26 -0.81 5.89
CA GLY A 78 -9.24 -0.22 6.74
C GLY A 78 -8.25 -1.26 7.24
N PHE A 79 -6.98 -0.86 7.35
CA PHE A 79 -5.92 -1.70 7.90
C PHE A 79 -4.81 -0.84 8.50
N CYS A 80 -4.05 -1.45 9.40
CA CYS A 80 -2.83 -0.87 9.93
C CYS A 80 -1.61 -1.46 9.23
N THR A 81 -0.58 -0.63 9.11
CA THR A 81 0.70 -0.98 8.51
C THR A 81 1.80 -0.08 9.08
N GLU A 82 2.96 -0.10 8.47
CA GLU A 82 4.01 0.90 8.64
C GLU A 82 4.14 1.75 7.38
N LYS A 83 4.62 2.99 7.52
CA LYS A 83 4.88 3.86 6.38
C LYS A 83 5.94 3.22 5.47
N PRO A 84 5.65 3.01 4.18
CA PRO A 84 6.59 2.42 3.25
C PRO A 84 7.79 3.34 3.00
N ALA A 85 8.93 2.76 2.61
CA ALA A 85 10.08 3.51 2.12
C ALA A 85 10.26 3.34 0.61
N SER A 86 11.02 4.26 0.01
CA SER A 86 11.51 4.12 -1.36
C SER A 86 12.48 2.94 -1.45
N TYR A 87 12.48 2.23 -2.58
CA TYR A 87 13.36 1.09 -2.76
C TYR A 87 13.86 0.94 -4.20
N PRO A 88 15.02 0.33 -4.43
CA PRO A 88 15.50 0.06 -5.77
C PRO A 88 14.84 -1.19 -6.36
N VAL A 89 14.47 -1.16 -7.64
CA VAL A 89 14.17 -2.39 -8.37
C VAL A 89 15.43 -3.22 -8.55
N PRO A 90 15.35 -4.56 -8.65
CA PRO A 90 16.52 -5.41 -8.89
C PRO A 90 17.29 -4.97 -10.15
N THR A 91 18.62 -4.88 -10.04
CA THR A 91 19.50 -4.39 -11.12
C THR A 91 20.47 -5.43 -11.67
N ASP A 92 20.38 -6.64 -11.16
CA ASP A 92 21.20 -7.80 -11.55
C ASP A 92 20.76 -8.50 -12.85
N GLY A 93 19.63 -8.05 -13.42
CA GLY A 93 19.02 -8.58 -14.64
C GLY A 93 18.94 -7.55 -15.78
N PRO A 94 18.19 -7.90 -16.86
CA PRO A 94 18.04 -7.05 -18.06
C PRO A 94 17.55 -5.63 -17.77
N VAL A 95 16.66 -5.47 -16.76
CA VAL A 95 16.14 -4.16 -16.36
C VAL A 95 17.25 -3.26 -15.85
N GLY A 96 18.18 -3.78 -15.03
CA GLY A 96 19.32 -3.03 -14.55
C GLY A 96 20.27 -2.60 -15.67
N VAL A 97 20.49 -3.47 -16.65
CA VAL A 97 21.29 -3.13 -17.86
C VAL A 97 20.63 -1.99 -18.63
N MET A 98 19.32 -2.03 -18.82
CA MET A 98 18.56 -1.00 -19.51
C MET A 98 18.59 0.33 -18.77
N LEU A 99 18.34 0.34 -17.46
CA LEU A 99 18.38 1.56 -16.63
C LEU A 99 19.76 2.21 -16.68
N LYS A 100 20.83 1.41 -16.58
CA LYS A 100 22.22 1.89 -16.68
C LYS A 100 22.50 2.50 -18.06
N ALA A 101 22.06 1.86 -19.14
CA ALA A 101 22.23 2.37 -20.50
C ALA A 101 21.50 3.71 -20.72
N LEU A 102 20.37 3.92 -20.04
CA LEU A 102 19.58 5.15 -20.08
C LEU A 102 20.09 6.22 -19.08
N GLY A 103 21.13 5.95 -18.30
CA GLY A 103 21.61 6.85 -17.26
C GLY A 103 20.61 7.08 -16.14
N ARG A 104 19.69 6.13 -15.89
CA ARG A 104 18.63 6.24 -14.88
C ARG A 104 18.98 5.43 -13.63
N HIS A 105 18.59 5.94 -12.47
CA HIS A 105 18.65 5.17 -11.22
C HIS A 105 17.56 4.10 -11.16
N ALA A 106 17.70 3.18 -10.21
CA ALA A 106 16.75 2.07 -10.01
C ALA A 106 15.65 2.36 -8.97
N MET A 107 15.66 3.53 -8.33
CA MET A 107 14.77 3.84 -7.22
C MET A 107 13.33 4.01 -7.68
N ARG A 108 12.41 3.46 -6.89
CA ARG A 108 10.98 3.74 -6.92
C ARG A 108 10.59 4.56 -5.69
N PRO A 109 9.65 5.51 -5.81
CA PRO A 109 9.10 6.21 -4.65
C PRO A 109 8.39 5.24 -3.71
N ALA A 110 8.30 5.61 -2.44
CA ALA A 110 7.53 4.88 -1.43
C ALA A 110 6.06 4.75 -1.82
N HIS A 111 5.50 3.53 -1.74
CA HIS A 111 4.12 3.27 -2.14
C HIS A 111 3.53 2.01 -1.52
N ILE A 112 2.20 1.96 -1.51
CA ILE A 112 1.41 0.78 -1.17
C ILE A 112 0.74 0.30 -2.45
N HIS A 113 0.81 -1.01 -2.74
CA HIS A 113 0.12 -1.65 -3.85
C HIS A 113 -1.28 -2.09 -3.46
N PHE A 114 -2.20 -2.00 -4.42
CA PHE A 114 -3.57 -2.50 -4.29
C PHE A 114 -3.99 -3.24 -5.57
N MET A 115 -4.63 -4.40 -5.39
CA MET A 115 -5.50 -5.01 -6.39
C MET A 115 -6.90 -5.03 -5.80
N VAL A 116 -7.80 -4.27 -6.40
CA VAL A 116 -9.20 -4.15 -5.95
C VAL A 116 -10.09 -4.84 -6.96
N SER A 117 -10.94 -5.74 -6.51
CA SER A 117 -11.87 -6.48 -7.37
C SER A 117 -13.22 -6.67 -6.69
N ALA A 118 -14.28 -6.63 -7.47
CA ALA A 118 -15.64 -6.92 -7.02
C ALA A 118 -16.41 -7.63 -8.15
N GLU A 119 -17.45 -8.36 -7.75
CA GLU A 119 -18.34 -9.01 -8.73
C GLU A 119 -18.96 -7.97 -9.65
N GLN A 120 -19.02 -8.28 -10.96
CA GLN A 120 -19.57 -7.40 -12.02
C GLN A 120 -18.82 -6.08 -12.23
N HIS A 121 -17.62 -5.92 -11.68
CA HIS A 121 -16.78 -4.75 -11.87
C HIS A 121 -15.42 -5.12 -12.48
N GLN A 122 -14.86 -4.16 -13.23
CA GLN A 122 -13.51 -4.31 -13.78
C GLN A 122 -12.49 -4.21 -12.62
N PRO A 123 -11.54 -5.15 -12.50
CA PRO A 123 -10.54 -5.11 -11.45
C PRO A 123 -9.58 -3.94 -11.66
N LEU A 124 -9.20 -3.28 -10.56
CA LEU A 124 -8.26 -2.18 -10.53
C LEU A 124 -6.94 -2.63 -9.89
N THR A 125 -5.82 -2.50 -10.61
CA THR A 125 -4.48 -2.63 -10.02
C THR A 125 -3.86 -1.24 -9.98
N THR A 126 -3.47 -0.77 -8.80
CA THR A 126 -2.99 0.59 -8.57
C THR A 126 -1.96 0.68 -7.45
N HIS A 127 -1.46 1.91 -7.22
CA HIS A 127 -0.56 2.26 -6.13
C HIS A 127 -1.06 3.52 -5.43
N LEU A 128 -0.71 3.68 -4.16
CA LEU A 128 -0.77 4.97 -3.46
C LEU A 128 0.66 5.39 -3.13
N PHE A 129 1.11 6.47 -3.73
CA PHE A 129 2.47 7.00 -3.54
C PHE A 129 2.52 8.02 -2.41
N VAL A 130 3.59 7.98 -1.62
CA VAL A 130 3.81 8.91 -0.51
C VAL A 130 4.16 10.29 -1.05
N ARG A 131 3.33 11.31 -0.75
CA ARG A 131 3.64 12.70 -1.11
C ARG A 131 4.96 13.15 -0.48
N GLY A 132 5.78 13.84 -1.28
CA GLY A 132 7.08 14.35 -0.85
C GLY A 132 8.22 13.33 -0.96
N ASP A 133 7.97 12.11 -1.45
CA ASP A 133 9.06 11.18 -1.75
C ASP A 133 9.97 11.75 -2.85
N PRO A 134 11.31 11.69 -2.69
CA PRO A 134 12.25 12.33 -3.63
C PRO A 134 12.26 11.70 -5.03
N TYR A 135 11.69 10.51 -5.21
CA TYR A 135 11.70 9.79 -6.48
C TYR A 135 10.38 9.87 -7.26
N LEU A 136 9.40 10.68 -6.82
CA LEU A 136 8.10 10.82 -7.51
C LEU A 136 8.25 11.22 -8.98
N GLU A 137 9.15 12.18 -9.29
CA GLU A 137 9.40 12.68 -10.65
C GLU A 137 10.32 11.78 -11.47
N SER A 138 10.96 10.79 -10.85
CA SER A 138 12.02 9.99 -11.48
C SER A 138 11.85 8.47 -11.31
N ASP A 139 10.65 8.00 -10.91
CA ASP A 139 10.34 6.58 -10.69
C ASP A 139 10.93 5.69 -11.78
N ALA A 140 11.72 4.69 -11.40
CA ALA A 140 12.41 3.78 -12.31
C ALA A 140 11.47 3.12 -13.33
N VAL A 141 10.20 2.87 -12.93
CA VAL A 141 9.19 2.23 -13.78
C VAL A 141 8.14 3.21 -14.33
N GLN A 142 8.27 4.51 -14.05
CA GLN A 142 7.37 5.56 -14.56
C GLN A 142 5.89 5.32 -14.27
N ALA A 143 5.57 4.79 -13.10
CA ALA A 143 4.20 4.44 -12.71
C ALA A 143 3.46 5.57 -11.97
N VAL A 144 4.16 6.65 -11.59
CA VAL A 144 3.58 7.76 -10.84
C VAL A 144 2.62 8.56 -11.72
N LYS A 145 1.44 8.83 -11.17
CA LYS A 145 0.46 9.78 -11.69
C LYS A 145 0.05 10.70 -10.54
N ASP A 146 -0.22 11.96 -10.80
CA ASP A 146 -0.60 12.94 -9.78
C ASP A 146 -1.79 12.48 -8.92
N SER A 147 -2.77 11.83 -9.55
CA SER A 147 -3.96 11.29 -8.88
C SER A 147 -3.67 10.11 -7.92
N LEU A 148 -2.46 9.55 -7.94
CA LEU A 148 -2.05 8.45 -7.08
C LEU A 148 -1.11 8.91 -5.95
N ILE A 149 -0.80 10.22 -5.89
CA ILE A 149 0.05 10.80 -4.84
C ILE A 149 -0.84 11.24 -3.68
N VAL A 150 -0.71 10.58 -2.53
CA VAL A 150 -1.55 10.80 -1.36
C VAL A 150 -0.76 11.34 -0.17
N ASP A 151 -1.46 12.04 0.71
CA ASP A 151 -0.89 12.57 1.94
C ASP A 151 -0.85 11.48 3.03
N PHE A 152 0.34 11.23 3.54
CA PHE A 152 0.56 10.50 4.79
C PHE A 152 0.57 11.54 5.92
N LYS A 153 -0.62 11.86 6.43
CA LYS A 153 -0.80 12.90 7.43
C LYS A 153 -0.47 12.39 8.82
N GLN A 154 0.53 12.98 9.45
CA GLN A 154 0.87 12.65 10.83
C GLN A 154 -0.20 13.16 11.79
N LEU A 155 -0.70 12.28 12.66
CA LEU A 155 -1.67 12.56 13.71
C LEU A 155 -1.11 12.13 15.06
N ASP A 156 -1.51 12.86 16.10
CA ASP A 156 -1.28 12.49 17.49
C ASP A 156 -2.63 12.36 18.19
N ASP A 157 -3.28 11.22 17.96
CA ASP A 157 -4.57 10.85 18.55
C ASP A 157 -4.45 9.49 19.27
N PRO A 158 -4.14 9.49 20.56
CA PRO A 158 -3.98 8.26 21.33
C PRO A 158 -5.25 7.42 21.41
N VAL A 159 -6.43 8.03 21.33
CA VAL A 159 -7.72 7.32 21.42
C VAL A 159 -7.97 6.51 20.16
N GLU A 160 -7.79 7.12 18.97
CA GLU A 160 -7.90 6.39 17.71
C GLU A 160 -6.79 5.34 17.59
N ALA A 161 -5.55 5.68 17.97
CA ALA A 161 -4.42 4.76 17.94
C ALA A 161 -4.68 3.49 18.77
N GLU A 162 -5.24 3.63 19.98
CA GLU A 162 -5.61 2.52 20.86
C GLU A 162 -6.67 1.62 20.23
N GLN A 163 -7.69 2.20 19.56
CA GLN A 163 -8.75 1.44 18.88
C GLN A 163 -8.19 0.51 17.79
N PHE A 164 -7.13 0.94 17.11
CA PHE A 164 -6.46 0.16 16.06
C PHE A 164 -5.23 -0.62 16.55
N GLY A 165 -4.90 -0.57 17.83
CA GLY A 165 -3.76 -1.27 18.42
C GLY A 165 -2.41 -0.83 17.86
N ILE A 166 -2.29 0.45 17.47
CA ILE A 166 -1.04 1.10 17.03
C ILE A 166 -0.61 2.16 18.03
N SER A 167 0.64 2.61 17.97
CA SER A 167 1.14 3.70 18.80
C SER A 167 0.85 5.07 18.20
N SER A 168 0.66 6.10 19.05
CA SER A 168 0.65 7.51 18.67
C SER A 168 2.05 8.10 18.91
N PRO A 169 2.54 9.03 18.07
CA PRO A 169 1.92 9.49 16.84
C PRO A 169 1.96 8.44 15.70
N TYR A 170 1.05 8.56 14.74
CA TYR A 170 0.95 7.68 13.58
C TYR A 170 0.63 8.47 12.31
N PHE A 171 0.80 7.85 11.13
CA PHE A 171 0.34 8.41 9.87
C PHE A 171 -1.05 7.90 9.53
N ARG A 172 -1.87 8.78 8.96
CA ARG A 172 -3.18 8.43 8.42
C ARG A 172 -3.23 8.70 6.93
N VAL A 173 -3.75 7.71 6.19
CA VAL A 173 -4.09 7.80 4.77
C VAL A 173 -5.58 7.50 4.65
N ASN A 174 -6.30 8.32 3.88
CA ASN A 174 -7.69 8.05 3.54
C ASN A 174 -7.87 8.25 2.04
N GLU A 175 -8.22 7.18 1.32
CA GLU A 175 -8.34 7.20 -0.14
C GLU A 175 -9.46 6.27 -0.61
N ASP A 176 -10.30 6.76 -1.52
CA ASP A 176 -11.40 5.98 -2.09
C ASP A 176 -11.00 5.42 -3.47
N PHE A 177 -11.35 4.17 -3.74
CA PHE A 177 -11.18 3.53 -5.05
C PHE A 177 -12.51 3.47 -5.80
N ARG A 178 -12.49 3.77 -7.11
CA ARG A 178 -13.66 3.65 -7.97
C ARG A 178 -13.47 2.56 -9.01
N LEU A 179 -14.43 1.64 -9.08
CA LEU A 179 -14.46 0.55 -10.06
C LEU A 179 -15.50 0.82 -11.14
N ALA A 180 -15.11 0.60 -12.38
CA ALA A 180 -16.03 0.57 -13.51
C ALA A 180 -16.76 -0.79 -13.56
N SER A 181 -18.00 -0.78 -14.04
CA SER A 181 -18.79 -1.99 -14.33
C SER A 181 -18.34 -2.66 -15.62
#